data_6b3476a5f4abfa2860903051b145e708
#
_entry.id   6b3476a5f4abfa2860903051b145e708
#
_cell.length_a   1.000
_cell.length_b   1.000
_cell.length_c   1.000
_cell.angle_alpha   90.00
_cell.angle_beta   90.00
_cell.angle_gamma   90.00
#
_symmetry.space_group_name_H-M   'P 1'
#
loop_
_entity.id
_entity.type
_entity.pdbx_description
1 polymer ?
#
loop_
_entity_poly.entity_id
_entity_poly.type
_entity_poly.pdbx_seq_one_letter_code
_entity_poly.pdbx_strand_id
1 'polypeptide(L)'
;MPKPIRRGVIPSLCLLPFVFVASFLLSGEASAQTADRVVTTAGTLSGRVASTAANEIQLEDRAGEIKKIPIDQIREVQFGGEPAELKSARSMLLRGRAADALEELAKIVATDLDGAEQLLLDEVDYVRAAATARVALAAGGDPRESGKLVADFVAKHPESHHAYDMQELLGDLLARAGRVDNALAAYGQLAKGPPAFKVRAASARAAMLLEQGKYAEALREFDAAVQIDTSDEASAAQKRAAELGRARCLAQLGKPDEAVGLVQSVIQQADPEDGAVLGRAYNALGEAYRAAAGKEQDALIAFLTVDLVYNKVPENHAEALYNLVELWDKGASPERSREARATLESSYPGSQWSKKLTAGKP
;
A
#
# COMPACT_ATOMS: atom_id res chain seq x y z
N MET A 1 14.21 -117.05 -6.96
CA MET A 1 15.43 -116.30 -7.07
C MET A 1 15.10 -114.82 -7.37
N PRO A 2 15.24 -113.96 -6.42
CA PRO A 2 14.91 -112.50 -6.63
C PRO A 2 16.12 -111.72 -7.04
N LYS A 3 15.91 -110.77 -7.95
CA LYS A 3 16.89 -109.80 -8.46
C LYS A 3 17.06 -108.64 -7.49
N PRO A 4 18.27 -108.06 -7.36
CA PRO A 4 18.53 -106.95 -6.39
C PRO A 4 18.05 -105.61 -6.91
N ILE A 5 17.57 -104.84 -5.93
CA ILE A 5 17.09 -103.47 -6.10
C ILE A 5 18.31 -102.50 -6.14
N ARG A 6 18.41 -101.69 -7.22
CA ARG A 6 19.36 -100.63 -7.33
C ARG A 6 18.92 -99.42 -6.50
N ARG A 7 19.77 -98.98 -5.59
CA ARG A 7 19.64 -97.72 -4.82
C ARG A 7 19.94 -96.56 -5.72
N GLY A 8 18.98 -95.65 -5.93
CA GLY A 8 19.16 -94.35 -6.59
C GLY A 8 19.78 -93.32 -5.63
N VAL A 9 20.76 -92.65 -6.16
CA VAL A 9 21.45 -91.52 -5.47
C VAL A 9 20.58 -90.29 -5.57
N ILE A 10 20.25 -89.65 -4.45
CA ILE A 10 19.53 -88.38 -4.38
C ILE A 10 20.58 -87.27 -4.42
N PRO A 11 20.50 -86.32 -5.39
CA PRO A 11 21.40 -85.16 -5.33
C PRO A 11 20.99 -84.15 -4.25
N SER A 12 21.93 -83.72 -3.47
CA SER A 12 21.83 -82.65 -2.42
C SER A 12 21.35 -81.37 -3.07
N LEU A 13 20.17 -80.89 -2.60
CA LEU A 13 19.64 -79.59 -2.95
C LEU A 13 20.30 -78.53 -2.01
N CYS A 14 21.19 -77.70 -2.59
CA CYS A 14 21.76 -76.54 -1.90
C CYS A 14 20.65 -75.54 -1.60
N LEU A 15 20.29 -75.31 -0.36
CA LEU A 15 19.49 -74.19 0.10
C LEU A 15 20.33 -72.93 0.12
N LEU A 16 20.09 -72.03 -0.84
CA LEU A 16 20.54 -70.62 -0.79
C LEU A 16 19.62 -69.83 0.17
N PRO A 17 20.15 -69.05 1.10
CA PRO A 17 19.30 -68.21 1.90
C PRO A 17 18.78 -67.02 1.07
N PHE A 18 17.47 -66.95 0.93
CA PHE A 18 16.74 -65.80 0.38
C PHE A 18 16.88 -64.64 1.38
N VAL A 19 17.81 -63.69 1.14
CA VAL A 19 17.87 -62.45 1.84
C VAL A 19 16.74 -61.59 1.35
N PHE A 20 15.66 -61.47 2.17
CA PHE A 20 14.58 -60.52 1.97
C PHE A 20 15.11 -59.12 2.31
N VAL A 21 15.56 -58.39 1.27
CA VAL A 21 15.79 -56.96 1.40
C VAL A 21 14.43 -56.29 1.47
N ALA A 22 13.94 -56.02 2.70
CA ALA A 22 12.82 -55.14 2.93
C ALA A 22 13.26 -53.71 2.54
N SER A 23 12.95 -53.33 1.31
CA SER A 23 13.00 -51.93 0.89
C SER A 23 11.97 -51.16 1.70
N PHE A 24 12.42 -50.54 2.79
CA PHE A 24 11.65 -49.51 3.48
C PHE A 24 11.52 -48.34 2.51
N LEU A 25 10.43 -48.33 1.75
CA LEU A 25 9.96 -47.09 1.11
C LEU A 25 9.59 -46.15 2.26
N LEU A 26 10.52 -45.29 2.63
CA LEU A 26 10.21 -44.05 3.34
C LEU A 26 9.29 -43.26 2.40
N SER A 27 8.00 -43.52 2.50
CA SER A 27 6.98 -42.61 2.04
C SER A 27 7.11 -41.38 2.95
N GLY A 28 8.02 -40.48 2.60
CA GLY A 28 7.93 -39.13 3.10
C GLY A 28 6.52 -38.67 2.75
N GLU A 29 5.70 -38.47 3.76
CA GLU A 29 4.48 -37.69 3.60
C GLU A 29 4.95 -36.33 3.06
N ALA A 30 4.93 -36.19 1.74
CA ALA A 30 4.94 -34.89 1.10
C ALA A 30 3.66 -34.22 1.62
N SER A 31 3.79 -33.51 2.73
CA SER A 31 2.80 -32.55 3.16
C SER A 31 2.44 -31.79 1.88
N ALA A 32 1.20 -31.88 1.43
CA ALA A 32 0.73 -31.17 0.25
C ALA A 32 0.84 -29.69 0.60
N GLN A 33 2.01 -29.10 0.39
CA GLN A 33 2.24 -27.67 0.57
C GLN A 33 1.21 -26.97 -0.31
N THR A 34 0.30 -26.26 0.31
CA THR A 34 -0.67 -25.44 -0.41
C THR A 34 0.13 -24.45 -1.26
N ALA A 35 -0.12 -24.48 -2.57
CA ALA A 35 0.63 -23.64 -3.50
C ALA A 35 0.45 -22.15 -3.16
N ASP A 36 1.51 -21.38 -3.36
CA ASP A 36 1.44 -19.92 -3.28
C ASP A 36 0.54 -19.37 -4.38
N ARG A 37 0.01 -18.20 -4.14
CA ARG A 37 -0.85 -17.48 -5.09
C ARG A 37 -0.34 -16.05 -5.27
N VAL A 38 -0.11 -15.68 -6.52
CA VAL A 38 0.21 -14.30 -6.89
C VAL A 38 -1.01 -13.72 -7.60
N VAL A 39 -1.69 -12.80 -6.93
CA VAL A 39 -2.83 -12.05 -7.48
C VAL A 39 -2.28 -10.89 -8.29
N THR A 40 -2.57 -10.87 -9.58
CA THR A 40 -2.11 -9.84 -10.51
C THR A 40 -3.28 -9.03 -11.08
N THR A 41 -2.98 -7.99 -11.81
CA THR A 41 -3.95 -7.19 -12.56
C THR A 41 -4.67 -8.01 -13.63
N ALA A 42 -4.06 -9.09 -14.14
CA ALA A 42 -4.62 -9.97 -15.17
C ALA A 42 -5.32 -11.23 -14.62
N GLY A 43 -5.20 -11.51 -13.31
CA GLY A 43 -5.78 -12.69 -12.64
C GLY A 43 -4.84 -13.30 -11.62
N THR A 44 -5.21 -14.48 -11.10
CA THR A 44 -4.43 -15.17 -10.07
C THR A 44 -3.60 -16.29 -10.71
N LEU A 45 -2.31 -16.31 -10.38
CA LEU A 45 -1.36 -17.37 -10.75
C LEU A 45 -1.06 -18.21 -9.50
N SER A 46 -0.92 -19.53 -9.68
CA SER A 46 -0.60 -20.45 -8.59
C SER A 46 0.67 -21.23 -8.90
N GLY A 47 1.54 -21.37 -7.91
CA GLY A 47 2.82 -22.05 -8.03
C GLY A 47 3.58 -21.98 -6.72
N ARG A 48 4.89 -22.00 -6.77
CA ARG A 48 5.80 -21.72 -5.66
C ARG A 48 6.54 -20.42 -5.95
N VAL A 49 6.52 -19.46 -5.04
CA VAL A 49 7.36 -18.27 -5.13
C VAL A 49 8.80 -18.69 -4.89
N ALA A 50 9.56 -18.83 -5.98
CA ALA A 50 10.94 -19.29 -5.94
C ALA A 50 11.90 -18.20 -5.44
N SER A 51 11.64 -16.95 -5.81
CA SER A 51 12.38 -15.78 -5.34
C SER A 51 11.59 -14.49 -5.54
N THR A 52 11.97 -13.46 -4.79
CA THR A 52 11.50 -12.10 -4.96
C THR A 52 12.66 -11.18 -5.31
N ALA A 53 12.38 -10.15 -6.08
CA ALA A 53 13.29 -9.02 -6.31
C ALA A 53 12.46 -7.75 -6.30
N ALA A 54 13.08 -6.60 -6.14
CA ALA A 54 12.37 -5.32 -6.08
C ALA A 54 11.49 -5.07 -7.32
N ASN A 55 11.88 -5.59 -8.49
CA ASN A 55 11.19 -5.38 -9.77
C ASN A 55 10.29 -6.54 -10.22
N GLU A 56 10.46 -7.74 -9.68
CA GLU A 56 9.75 -8.94 -10.15
C GLU A 56 9.63 -10.01 -9.06
N ILE A 57 8.66 -10.88 -9.21
CA ILE A 57 8.57 -12.16 -8.50
C ILE A 57 8.78 -13.28 -9.50
N GLN A 58 9.52 -14.31 -9.10
CA GLN A 58 9.68 -15.55 -9.86
C GLN A 58 8.77 -16.61 -9.27
N LEU A 59 7.78 -17.03 -10.05
CA LEU A 59 6.82 -18.07 -9.69
C LEU A 59 7.12 -19.33 -10.48
N GLU A 60 7.43 -20.42 -9.79
CA GLU A 60 7.62 -21.76 -10.36
C GLU A 60 6.27 -22.47 -10.42
N ASP A 61 5.86 -22.91 -11.59
CA ASP A 61 4.62 -23.68 -11.77
C ASP A 61 4.82 -25.16 -11.45
N ARG A 62 3.76 -25.97 -11.58
CA ARG A 62 3.80 -27.41 -11.31
C ARG A 62 4.68 -28.21 -12.29
N ALA A 63 5.00 -27.65 -13.45
CA ALA A 63 5.87 -28.24 -14.43
C ALA A 63 7.36 -27.88 -14.19
N GLY A 64 7.66 -27.02 -13.23
CA GLY A 64 8.99 -26.49 -12.93
C GLY A 64 9.37 -25.32 -13.83
N GLU A 65 8.43 -24.75 -14.59
CA GLU A 65 8.67 -23.56 -15.38
C GLU A 65 8.62 -22.29 -14.50
N ILE A 66 9.62 -21.42 -14.65
CA ILE A 66 9.71 -20.16 -13.91
C ILE A 66 9.08 -19.05 -14.73
N LYS A 67 8.02 -18.45 -14.18
CA LYS A 67 7.38 -17.27 -14.71
C LYS A 67 7.82 -16.04 -13.93
N LYS A 68 8.36 -15.03 -14.62
CA LYS A 68 8.69 -13.73 -14.07
C LYS A 68 7.45 -12.84 -14.12
N ILE A 69 7.09 -12.26 -12.97
CA ILE A 69 5.91 -11.40 -12.81
C ILE A 69 6.41 -10.03 -12.38
N PRO A 70 6.26 -8.99 -13.23
CA PRO A 70 6.63 -7.63 -12.88
C PRO A 70 5.87 -7.11 -11.65
N ILE A 71 6.57 -6.38 -10.79
CA ILE A 71 6.02 -5.92 -9.51
C ILE A 71 4.81 -4.98 -9.67
N ASP A 72 4.76 -4.16 -10.70
CA ASP A 72 3.66 -3.26 -11.01
C ASP A 72 2.37 -3.97 -11.45
N GLN A 73 2.45 -5.27 -11.76
CA GLN A 73 1.30 -6.12 -12.04
C GLN A 73 0.78 -6.87 -10.81
N ILE A 74 1.52 -6.89 -9.71
CA ILE A 74 1.21 -7.67 -8.51
C ILE A 74 0.33 -6.84 -7.57
N ARG A 75 -0.80 -7.41 -7.16
CA ARG A 75 -1.71 -6.83 -6.17
C ARG A 75 -1.51 -7.43 -4.79
N GLU A 76 -1.26 -8.74 -4.73
CA GLU A 76 -1.12 -9.49 -3.49
C GLU A 76 -0.34 -10.77 -3.73
N VAL A 77 0.48 -11.17 -2.75
CA VAL A 77 1.09 -12.50 -2.68
C VAL A 77 0.52 -13.22 -1.46
N GLN A 78 0.04 -14.43 -1.66
CA GLN A 78 -0.45 -15.33 -0.62
C GLN A 78 0.45 -16.56 -0.58
N PHE A 79 1.09 -16.78 0.56
CA PHE A 79 2.00 -17.92 0.72
C PHE A 79 1.25 -19.18 1.13
N GLY A 80 1.66 -20.31 0.56
CA GLY A 80 1.12 -21.62 0.94
C GLY A 80 1.45 -21.93 2.42
N GLY A 81 0.43 -22.29 3.20
CA GLY A 81 0.61 -22.59 4.62
C GLY A 81 0.75 -21.36 5.53
N GLU A 82 0.53 -20.16 5.04
CA GLU A 82 0.53 -18.97 5.87
C GLU A 82 -0.56 -19.02 6.95
N PRO A 83 -0.32 -18.46 8.15
CA PRO A 83 -1.35 -18.30 9.18
C PRO A 83 -2.56 -17.52 8.66
N ALA A 84 -3.76 -17.92 9.09
CA ALA A 84 -5.00 -17.24 8.71
C ALA A 84 -5.00 -15.77 9.15
N GLU A 85 -4.37 -15.48 10.27
CA GLU A 85 -4.17 -14.16 10.86
C GLU A 85 -3.31 -13.27 9.96
N LEU A 86 -2.23 -13.79 9.36
CA LEU A 86 -1.41 -13.05 8.41
C LEU A 86 -2.19 -12.68 7.16
N LYS A 87 -2.94 -13.63 6.61
CA LYS A 87 -3.82 -13.40 5.45
C LYS A 87 -4.88 -12.34 5.76
N SER A 88 -5.49 -12.42 6.95
CA SER A 88 -6.48 -11.45 7.42
C SER A 88 -5.85 -10.06 7.59
N ALA A 89 -4.70 -9.97 8.26
CA ALA A 89 -3.97 -8.73 8.48
C ALA A 89 -3.57 -8.06 7.16
N ARG A 90 -3.06 -8.82 6.18
CA ARG A 90 -2.74 -8.32 4.85
C ARG A 90 -3.98 -7.73 4.16
N SER A 91 -5.10 -8.46 4.18
CA SER A 91 -6.37 -7.97 3.62
C SER A 91 -6.86 -6.70 4.29
N MET A 92 -6.72 -6.58 5.62
CA MET A 92 -7.05 -5.35 6.37
C MET A 92 -6.14 -4.20 5.97
N LEU A 93 -4.84 -4.45 5.85
CA LEU A 93 -3.85 -3.45 5.44
C LEU A 93 -4.15 -2.91 4.03
N LEU A 94 -4.48 -3.78 3.07
CA LEU A 94 -4.87 -3.40 1.71
C LEU A 94 -6.15 -2.55 1.67
N ARG A 95 -7.05 -2.74 2.64
CA ARG A 95 -8.30 -1.95 2.77
C ARG A 95 -8.12 -0.67 3.61
N GLY A 96 -6.89 -0.30 3.98
CA GLY A 96 -6.60 0.88 4.79
C GLY A 96 -6.89 0.73 6.28
N ARG A 97 -7.18 -0.49 6.77
CA ARG A 97 -7.48 -0.81 8.17
C ARG A 97 -6.21 -1.23 8.92
N ALA A 98 -5.22 -0.33 8.97
CA ALA A 98 -3.89 -0.66 9.47
C ALA A 98 -3.86 -0.99 10.97
N ALA A 99 -4.70 -0.35 11.79
CA ALA A 99 -4.81 -0.65 13.21
C ALA A 99 -5.33 -2.07 13.44
N ASP A 100 -6.40 -2.45 12.73
CA ASP A 100 -6.96 -3.80 12.82
C ASP A 100 -5.97 -4.86 12.33
N ALA A 101 -5.16 -4.53 11.31
CA ALA A 101 -4.10 -5.41 10.84
C ALA A 101 -3.05 -5.71 11.91
N LEU A 102 -2.68 -4.73 12.74
CA LEU A 102 -1.77 -4.94 13.88
C LEU A 102 -2.39 -5.83 14.96
N GLU A 103 -3.68 -5.63 15.27
CA GLU A 103 -4.41 -6.46 16.22
C GLU A 103 -4.47 -7.93 15.75
N GLU A 104 -4.67 -8.12 14.44
CA GLU A 104 -4.71 -9.46 13.84
C GLU A 104 -3.32 -10.13 13.88
N LEU A 105 -2.27 -9.40 13.51
CA LEU A 105 -0.88 -9.89 13.61
C LEU A 105 -0.45 -10.26 15.05
N ALA A 106 -0.99 -9.58 16.04
CA ALA A 106 -0.68 -9.86 17.44
C ALA A 106 -1.19 -11.23 17.90
N LYS A 107 -2.08 -11.87 17.18
CA LYS A 107 -2.59 -13.21 17.47
C LYS A 107 -1.66 -14.33 17.00
N ILE A 108 -0.74 -14.04 16.08
CA ILE A 108 0.25 -14.99 15.57
C ILE A 108 1.23 -15.32 16.70
N VAL A 109 1.32 -16.59 17.06
CA VAL A 109 2.29 -17.08 18.03
C VAL A 109 3.48 -17.73 17.33
N ALA A 110 4.61 -17.84 18.03
CA ALA A 110 5.86 -18.35 17.43
C ALA A 110 5.69 -19.74 16.78
N THR A 111 4.86 -20.60 17.36
CA THR A 111 4.58 -21.94 16.83
C THR A 111 3.87 -21.95 15.48
N ASP A 112 3.15 -20.88 15.12
CA ASP A 112 2.46 -20.77 13.83
C ASP A 112 3.44 -20.50 12.69
N LEU A 113 4.67 -20.10 13.03
CA LEU A 113 5.76 -19.80 12.10
C LEU A 113 6.89 -20.85 12.17
N ASP A 114 6.72 -21.92 12.95
CA ASP A 114 7.72 -22.99 13.05
C ASP A 114 7.89 -23.69 11.69
N GLY A 115 9.12 -23.67 11.18
CA GLY A 115 9.43 -24.24 9.88
C GLY A 115 8.98 -23.37 8.68
N ALA A 116 8.51 -22.15 8.90
CA ALA A 116 8.15 -21.23 7.83
C ALA A 116 9.37 -20.87 6.95
N GLU A 117 9.12 -20.78 5.64
CA GLU A 117 10.15 -20.29 4.71
C GLU A 117 10.45 -18.81 4.97
N GLN A 118 11.69 -18.39 4.64
CA GLN A 118 12.14 -17.02 4.91
C GLN A 118 11.23 -15.95 4.26
N LEU A 119 10.71 -16.21 3.06
CA LEU A 119 9.80 -15.29 2.37
C LEU A 119 8.50 -15.03 3.15
N LEU A 120 8.00 -16.03 3.87
CA LEU A 120 6.83 -15.87 4.73
C LEU A 120 7.16 -15.03 5.98
N LEU A 121 8.34 -15.22 6.57
CA LEU A 121 8.80 -14.40 7.70
C LEU A 121 9.00 -12.94 7.28
N ASP A 122 9.57 -12.72 6.10
CA ASP A 122 9.73 -11.38 5.51
C ASP A 122 8.38 -10.70 5.28
N GLU A 123 7.35 -11.48 4.88
CA GLU A 123 5.99 -10.97 4.72
C GLU A 123 5.36 -10.53 6.04
N VAL A 124 5.56 -11.29 7.13
CA VAL A 124 5.11 -10.90 8.48
C VAL A 124 5.76 -9.59 8.90
N ASP A 125 7.07 -9.45 8.66
CA ASP A 125 7.82 -8.23 8.98
C ASP A 125 7.34 -7.05 8.13
N TYR A 126 7.05 -7.26 6.84
CA TYR A 126 6.47 -6.25 5.97
C TYR A 126 5.11 -5.77 6.47
N VAL A 127 4.16 -6.69 6.70
CA VAL A 127 2.79 -6.31 7.10
C VAL A 127 2.82 -5.54 8.42
N ARG A 128 3.67 -5.96 9.38
CA ARG A 128 3.86 -5.27 10.66
C ARG A 128 4.43 -3.87 10.47
N ALA A 129 5.51 -3.73 9.72
CA ALA A 129 6.17 -2.44 9.50
C ALA A 129 5.27 -1.48 8.73
N ALA A 130 4.61 -1.96 7.66
CA ALA A 130 3.70 -1.15 6.85
C ALA A 130 2.44 -0.72 7.64
N ALA A 131 1.84 -1.62 8.44
CA ALA A 131 0.70 -1.28 9.26
C ALA A 131 1.07 -0.24 10.33
N THR A 132 2.20 -0.43 11.02
CA THR A 132 2.71 0.53 12.04
C THR A 132 2.95 1.90 11.42
N ALA A 133 3.57 1.95 10.23
CA ALA A 133 3.82 3.18 9.49
C ALA A 133 2.51 3.91 9.13
N ARG A 134 1.53 3.18 8.59
CA ARG A 134 0.24 3.77 8.18
C ARG A 134 -0.58 4.28 9.36
N VAL A 135 -0.54 3.58 10.51
CA VAL A 135 -1.15 4.06 11.75
C VAL A 135 -0.50 5.36 12.21
N ALA A 136 0.83 5.44 12.20
CA ALA A 136 1.55 6.65 12.59
C ALA A 136 1.24 7.84 11.66
N LEU A 137 1.14 7.59 10.35
CA LEU A 137 0.78 8.61 9.37
C LEU A 137 -0.66 9.10 9.52
N ALA A 138 -1.63 8.19 9.78
CA ALA A 138 -3.04 8.54 9.90
C ALA A 138 -3.40 9.18 11.24
N ALA A 139 -2.96 8.59 12.36
CA ALA A 139 -3.34 9.00 13.71
C ALA A 139 -2.45 10.09 14.32
N GLY A 140 -1.42 10.54 13.61
CA GLY A 140 -0.45 11.50 14.13
C GLY A 140 0.46 10.92 15.22
N GLY A 141 0.72 9.60 15.16
CA GLY A 141 1.69 8.92 16.02
C GLY A 141 3.13 9.40 15.81
N ASP A 142 4.07 8.92 16.63
CA ASP A 142 5.48 9.31 16.49
C ASP A 142 6.08 8.70 15.20
N PRO A 143 6.42 9.51 14.20
CA PRO A 143 6.97 9.00 12.95
C PRO A 143 8.40 8.45 13.10
N ARG A 144 9.07 8.68 14.23
CA ARG A 144 10.47 8.27 14.43
C ARG A 144 10.57 6.77 14.70
N GLU A 145 9.72 6.24 15.58
CA GLU A 145 9.69 4.81 15.90
C GLU A 145 9.27 4.00 14.68
N SER A 146 8.16 4.41 14.06
CA SER A 146 7.68 3.79 12.82
C SER A 146 8.71 3.89 11.69
N GLY A 147 9.37 5.05 11.55
CA GLY A 147 10.41 5.26 10.56
C GLY A 147 11.62 4.36 10.75
N LYS A 148 12.00 4.05 12.01
CA LYS A 148 13.05 3.07 12.29
C LYS A 148 12.66 1.68 11.83
N LEU A 149 11.45 1.23 12.16
CA LEU A 149 10.96 -0.10 11.76
C LEU A 149 10.94 -0.28 10.24
N VAL A 150 10.46 0.74 9.51
CA VAL A 150 10.46 0.75 8.04
C VAL A 150 11.89 0.78 7.47
N ALA A 151 12.79 1.60 8.04
CA ALA A 151 14.18 1.65 7.61
C ALA A 151 14.92 0.33 7.86
N ASP A 152 14.65 -0.32 8.98
CA ASP A 152 15.20 -1.65 9.30
C ASP A 152 14.74 -2.70 8.29
N PHE A 153 13.46 -2.68 7.88
CA PHE A 153 12.94 -3.55 6.83
C PHE A 153 13.66 -3.30 5.50
N VAL A 154 13.73 -2.04 5.04
CA VAL A 154 14.41 -1.66 3.78
C VAL A 154 15.87 -2.11 3.78
N ALA A 155 16.56 -2.00 4.91
CA ALA A 155 17.96 -2.41 5.03
C ALA A 155 18.15 -3.94 5.01
N LYS A 156 17.23 -4.69 5.64
CA LYS A 156 17.31 -6.15 5.74
C LYS A 156 16.82 -6.86 4.47
N HIS A 157 15.83 -6.28 3.78
CA HIS A 157 15.13 -6.92 2.67
C HIS A 157 15.16 -6.06 1.39
N PRO A 158 16.36 -5.67 0.89
CA PRO A 158 16.48 -4.79 -0.28
C PRO A 158 15.92 -5.42 -1.58
N GLU A 159 15.88 -6.76 -1.64
CA GLU A 159 15.34 -7.53 -2.76
C GLU A 159 13.86 -7.95 -2.55
N SER A 160 13.21 -7.44 -1.51
CA SER A 160 11.80 -7.73 -1.30
C SER A 160 10.96 -7.09 -2.41
N HIS A 161 9.92 -7.81 -2.83
CA HIS A 161 8.90 -7.26 -3.73
C HIS A 161 8.12 -6.09 -3.12
N HIS A 162 8.26 -5.84 -1.83
CA HIS A 162 7.73 -4.68 -1.12
C HIS A 162 8.72 -3.51 -1.01
N ALA A 163 9.94 -3.64 -1.58
CA ALA A 163 11.00 -2.65 -1.39
C ALA A 163 10.56 -1.23 -1.78
N TYR A 164 9.87 -1.07 -2.91
CA TYR A 164 9.39 0.25 -3.35
C TYR A 164 8.28 0.81 -2.47
N ASP A 165 7.32 -0.02 -2.04
CA ASP A 165 6.26 0.42 -1.13
C ASP A 165 6.83 0.88 0.22
N MET A 166 7.86 0.17 0.71
CA MET A 166 8.54 0.55 1.95
C MET A 166 9.40 1.81 1.79
N GLN A 167 9.99 2.05 0.61
CA GLN A 167 10.68 3.32 0.32
C GLN A 167 9.70 4.51 0.31
N GLU A 168 8.49 4.34 -0.21
CA GLU A 168 7.46 5.38 -0.14
C GLU A 168 7.06 5.67 1.30
N LEU A 169 6.71 4.64 2.09
CA LEU A 169 6.36 4.80 3.50
C LEU A 169 7.49 5.44 4.32
N LEU A 170 8.75 5.08 4.04
CA LEU A 170 9.90 5.71 4.66
C LEU A 170 9.98 7.20 4.32
N GLY A 171 9.79 7.54 3.05
CA GLY A 171 9.75 8.92 2.58
C GLY A 171 8.67 9.73 3.27
N ASP A 172 7.45 9.19 3.37
CA ASP A 172 6.30 9.85 4.00
C ASP A 172 6.53 10.09 5.49
N LEU A 173 7.06 9.10 6.22
CA LEU A 173 7.40 9.24 7.63
C LEU A 173 8.51 10.28 7.87
N LEU A 174 9.53 10.28 7.00
CA LEU A 174 10.62 11.26 7.06
C LEU A 174 10.14 12.67 6.75
N ALA A 175 9.26 12.83 5.77
CA ALA A 175 8.63 14.11 5.44
C ALA A 175 7.78 14.61 6.63
N ARG A 176 6.97 13.74 7.22
CA ARG A 176 6.18 14.05 8.43
C ARG A 176 7.04 14.42 9.63
N ALA A 177 8.25 13.84 9.75
CA ALA A 177 9.23 14.17 10.77
C ALA A 177 10.04 15.45 10.45
N GLY A 178 9.77 16.14 9.35
CA GLY A 178 10.49 17.33 8.88
C GLY A 178 11.91 17.04 8.34
N ARG A 179 12.22 15.77 8.06
CA ARG A 179 13.54 15.36 7.54
C ARG A 179 13.55 15.36 6.01
N VAL A 180 13.42 16.53 5.44
CA VAL A 180 13.19 16.76 4.01
C VAL A 180 14.21 16.05 3.10
N ASP A 181 15.52 16.23 3.36
CA ASP A 181 16.57 15.64 2.51
C ASP A 181 16.53 14.11 2.53
N ASN A 182 16.24 13.53 3.69
CA ASN A 182 16.09 12.08 3.82
C ASN A 182 14.84 11.57 3.10
N ALA A 183 13.72 12.30 3.16
CA ALA A 183 12.50 11.98 2.42
C ALA A 183 12.76 12.01 0.91
N LEU A 184 13.42 13.05 0.40
CA LEU A 184 13.81 13.14 -1.00
C LEU A 184 14.71 11.99 -1.43
N ALA A 185 15.64 11.55 -0.57
CA ALA A 185 16.48 10.39 -0.87
C ALA A 185 15.65 9.09 -0.97
N ALA A 186 14.67 8.87 -0.07
CA ALA A 186 13.77 7.73 -0.11
C ALA A 186 12.90 7.74 -1.37
N TYR A 187 12.29 8.86 -1.73
CA TYR A 187 11.54 9.01 -2.98
C TYR A 187 12.44 8.87 -4.23
N GLY A 188 13.73 9.22 -4.11
CA GLY A 188 14.73 8.97 -5.15
C GLY A 188 14.98 7.48 -5.39
N GLN A 189 14.92 6.64 -4.35
CA GLN A 189 14.98 5.19 -4.51
C GLN A 189 13.67 4.64 -5.13
N LEU A 190 12.52 5.11 -4.66
CA LEU A 190 11.22 4.78 -5.23
C LEU A 190 11.16 5.07 -6.74
N ALA A 191 11.73 6.19 -7.19
CA ALA A 191 11.79 6.58 -8.59
C ALA A 191 12.65 5.66 -9.49
N LYS A 192 13.42 4.72 -8.93
CA LYS A 192 14.15 3.70 -9.71
C LYS A 192 13.26 2.54 -10.16
N GLY A 193 12.08 2.42 -9.58
CA GLY A 193 11.10 1.39 -9.88
C GLY A 193 10.47 1.52 -11.27
N PRO A 194 9.56 0.60 -11.62
CA PRO A 194 8.71 0.67 -12.79
C PRO A 194 7.92 2.00 -12.91
N PRO A 195 7.32 2.29 -14.07
CA PRO A 195 6.62 3.56 -14.30
C PRO A 195 5.61 3.96 -13.23
N ALA A 196 4.83 3.00 -12.69
CA ALA A 196 3.88 3.24 -11.60
C ALA A 196 4.54 3.86 -10.36
N PHE A 197 5.71 3.33 -9.96
CA PHE A 197 6.46 3.84 -8.82
C PHE A 197 7.13 5.21 -9.09
N LYS A 198 7.49 5.48 -10.35
CA LYS A 198 7.98 6.80 -10.76
C LYS A 198 6.89 7.87 -10.62
N VAL A 199 5.63 7.53 -11.00
CA VAL A 199 4.48 8.42 -10.78
C VAL A 199 4.30 8.72 -9.29
N ARG A 200 4.34 7.68 -8.45
CA ARG A 200 4.22 7.82 -6.98
C ARG A 200 5.34 8.70 -6.41
N ALA A 201 6.57 8.45 -6.81
CA ALA A 201 7.73 9.23 -6.36
C ALA A 201 7.64 10.71 -6.73
N ALA A 202 7.28 11.02 -7.98
CA ALA A 202 7.11 12.40 -8.44
C ALA A 202 5.95 13.09 -7.69
N SER A 203 4.82 12.39 -7.51
CA SER A 203 3.67 12.90 -6.76
C SER A 203 4.00 13.17 -5.29
N ALA A 204 4.76 12.29 -4.63
CA ALA A 204 5.17 12.47 -3.24
C ALA A 204 6.11 13.67 -3.06
N ARG A 205 7.11 13.83 -3.95
CA ARG A 205 7.97 15.02 -3.97
C ARG A 205 7.18 16.30 -4.19
N ALA A 206 6.24 16.25 -5.15
CA ALA A 206 5.37 17.39 -5.44
C ALA A 206 4.50 17.78 -4.24
N ALA A 207 3.90 16.79 -3.56
CA ALA A 207 3.09 17.04 -2.36
C ALA A 207 3.91 17.70 -1.24
N MET A 208 5.12 17.23 -1.01
CA MET A 208 6.04 17.83 -0.03
C MET A 208 6.43 19.28 -0.40
N LEU A 209 6.67 19.58 -1.68
CA LEU A 209 6.96 20.93 -2.15
C LEU A 209 5.73 21.84 -2.00
N LEU A 210 4.52 21.30 -2.26
CA LEU A 210 3.26 22.00 -2.07
C LEU A 210 3.07 22.41 -0.59
N GLU A 211 3.32 21.50 0.34
CA GLU A 211 3.26 21.78 1.79
C GLU A 211 4.26 22.84 2.23
N GLN A 212 5.41 22.94 1.55
CA GLN A 212 6.42 23.98 1.79
C GLN A 212 6.08 25.33 1.13
N GLY A 213 4.96 25.43 0.42
CA GLY A 213 4.58 26.64 -0.34
C GLY A 213 5.40 26.86 -1.62
N LYS A 214 6.19 25.87 -2.04
CA LYS A 214 7.00 25.93 -3.27
C LYS A 214 6.16 25.54 -4.50
N TYR A 215 5.07 26.29 -4.74
CA TYR A 215 4.03 25.93 -5.70
C TYR A 215 4.53 25.74 -7.13
N ALA A 216 5.46 26.57 -7.59
CA ALA A 216 6.00 26.46 -8.96
C ALA A 216 6.90 25.22 -9.13
N GLU A 217 7.59 24.79 -8.09
CA GLU A 217 8.39 23.57 -8.12
C GLU A 217 7.49 22.33 -8.01
N ALA A 218 6.49 22.37 -7.10
CA ALA A 218 5.49 21.33 -6.96
C ALA A 218 4.72 21.10 -8.27
N LEU A 219 4.33 22.17 -8.96
CA LEU A 219 3.64 22.08 -10.25
C LEU A 219 4.48 21.31 -11.29
N ARG A 220 5.79 21.59 -11.39
CA ARG A 220 6.69 20.88 -12.30
C ARG A 220 6.79 19.39 -12.01
N GLU A 221 6.85 19.02 -10.74
CA GLU A 221 6.91 17.60 -10.32
C GLU A 221 5.56 16.90 -10.60
N PHE A 222 4.42 17.56 -10.36
CA PHE A 222 3.12 16.99 -10.72
C PHE A 222 2.96 16.87 -12.25
N ASP A 223 3.41 17.85 -13.02
CA ASP A 223 3.44 17.77 -14.49
C ASP A 223 4.27 16.58 -14.96
N ALA A 224 5.44 16.36 -14.36
CA ALA A 224 6.27 15.22 -14.67
C ALA A 224 5.55 13.88 -14.33
N ALA A 225 4.87 13.80 -13.19
CA ALA A 225 4.11 12.61 -12.79
C ALA A 225 3.01 12.26 -13.82
N VAL A 226 2.26 13.25 -14.29
CA VAL A 226 1.17 13.05 -15.26
C VAL A 226 1.70 12.60 -16.64
N GLN A 227 2.90 13.05 -17.03
CA GLN A 227 3.51 12.73 -18.32
C GLN A 227 4.18 11.34 -18.39
N ILE A 228 4.39 10.67 -17.26
CA ILE A 228 4.96 9.32 -17.27
C ILE A 228 4.00 8.38 -18.01
N ASP A 229 4.49 7.66 -19.03
CA ASP A 229 3.66 6.72 -19.77
C ASP A 229 3.39 5.47 -18.93
N THR A 230 2.11 5.23 -18.64
CA THR A 230 1.61 4.07 -17.90
C THR A 230 0.24 3.69 -18.42
N SER A 231 -0.03 2.40 -18.55
CA SER A 231 -1.30 1.88 -19.07
C SER A 231 -2.17 1.18 -18.02
N ASP A 232 -1.68 1.08 -16.77
CA ASP A 232 -2.39 0.39 -15.70
C ASP A 232 -3.36 1.32 -14.94
N GLU A 233 -4.43 0.75 -14.39
CA GLU A 233 -5.47 1.49 -13.69
C GLU A 233 -4.96 2.13 -12.37
N ALA A 234 -4.03 1.46 -11.67
CA ALA A 234 -3.47 1.99 -10.44
C ALA A 234 -2.67 3.27 -10.71
N SER A 235 -1.87 3.29 -11.78
CA SER A 235 -1.17 4.49 -12.22
C SER A 235 -2.12 5.57 -12.70
N ALA A 236 -3.23 5.22 -13.35
CA ALA A 236 -4.25 6.19 -13.74
C ALA A 236 -4.87 6.89 -12.51
N ALA A 237 -5.12 6.14 -11.43
CA ALA A 237 -5.58 6.72 -10.17
C ALA A 237 -4.55 7.67 -9.55
N GLN A 238 -3.27 7.30 -9.59
CA GLN A 238 -2.17 8.16 -9.12
C GLN A 238 -2.02 9.43 -9.97
N LYS A 239 -2.17 9.32 -11.29
CA LYS A 239 -2.16 10.49 -12.19
C LYS A 239 -3.33 11.43 -11.92
N ARG A 240 -4.55 10.89 -11.67
CA ARG A 240 -5.69 11.73 -11.26
C ARG A 240 -5.40 12.47 -9.94
N ALA A 241 -4.74 11.82 -8.98
CA ALA A 241 -4.31 12.50 -7.76
C ALA A 241 -3.27 13.59 -8.04
N ALA A 242 -2.33 13.35 -8.95
CA ALA A 242 -1.35 14.35 -9.37
C ALA A 242 -2.01 15.54 -10.10
N GLU A 243 -3.04 15.33 -10.91
CA GLU A 243 -3.83 16.39 -11.52
C GLU A 243 -4.52 17.29 -10.49
N LEU A 244 -5.05 16.72 -9.42
CA LEU A 244 -5.61 17.51 -8.31
C LEU A 244 -4.52 18.31 -7.59
N GLY A 245 -3.32 17.74 -7.43
CA GLY A 245 -2.15 18.47 -6.92
C GLY A 245 -1.74 19.65 -7.83
N ARG A 246 -1.74 19.43 -9.14
CA ARG A 246 -1.52 20.51 -10.16
C ARG A 246 -2.54 21.63 -10.00
N ALA A 247 -3.82 21.30 -9.86
CA ALA A 247 -4.87 22.28 -9.66
C ALA A 247 -4.64 23.12 -8.40
N ARG A 248 -4.26 22.48 -7.28
CA ARG A 248 -3.90 23.20 -6.05
C ARG A 248 -2.72 24.16 -6.28
N CYS A 249 -1.68 23.74 -7.00
CA CYS A 249 -0.55 24.62 -7.34
C CYS A 249 -1.00 25.80 -8.22
N LEU A 250 -1.82 25.56 -9.25
CA LEU A 250 -2.34 26.60 -10.13
C LEU A 250 -3.16 27.64 -9.36
N ALA A 251 -4.03 27.20 -8.47
CA ALA A 251 -4.80 28.10 -7.61
C ALA A 251 -3.91 29.03 -6.79
N GLN A 252 -2.86 28.51 -6.18
CA GLN A 252 -1.89 29.28 -5.37
C GLN A 252 -0.99 30.19 -6.23
N LEU A 253 -0.79 29.86 -7.51
CA LEU A 253 -0.04 30.67 -8.48
C LEU A 253 -0.89 31.76 -9.16
N GLY A 254 -2.11 32.00 -8.70
CA GLY A 254 -3.01 33.02 -9.25
C GLY A 254 -3.70 32.63 -10.56
N LYS A 255 -3.85 31.34 -10.82
CA LYS A 255 -4.53 30.77 -11.98
C LYS A 255 -5.76 29.94 -11.59
N PRO A 256 -6.72 30.51 -10.82
CA PRO A 256 -7.84 29.74 -10.28
C PRO A 256 -8.77 29.18 -11.35
N ASP A 257 -8.97 29.87 -12.46
CA ASP A 257 -9.84 29.38 -13.54
C ASP A 257 -9.26 28.13 -14.23
N GLU A 258 -7.93 28.09 -14.45
CA GLU A 258 -7.25 26.90 -14.94
C GLU A 258 -7.39 25.74 -13.94
N ALA A 259 -7.26 26.02 -12.65
CA ALA A 259 -7.42 25.04 -11.57
C ALA A 259 -8.84 24.45 -11.53
N VAL A 260 -9.86 25.32 -11.59
CA VAL A 260 -11.28 24.91 -11.61
C VAL A 260 -11.56 23.99 -12.81
N GLY A 261 -11.11 24.38 -14.02
CA GLY A 261 -11.30 23.56 -15.22
C GLY A 261 -10.67 22.18 -15.12
N LEU A 262 -9.46 22.10 -14.57
CA LEU A 262 -8.74 20.85 -14.36
C LEU A 262 -9.49 19.93 -13.36
N VAL A 263 -9.91 20.47 -12.20
CA VAL A 263 -10.64 19.69 -11.19
C VAL A 263 -11.98 19.22 -11.71
N GLN A 264 -12.73 20.07 -12.44
CA GLN A 264 -14.01 19.68 -13.04
C GLN A 264 -13.84 18.53 -14.03
N SER A 265 -12.75 18.52 -14.82
CA SER A 265 -12.44 17.40 -15.71
C SER A 265 -12.21 16.10 -14.92
N VAL A 266 -11.47 16.16 -13.81
CA VAL A 266 -11.26 14.99 -12.93
C VAL A 266 -12.58 14.48 -12.35
N ILE A 267 -13.45 15.38 -11.87
CA ILE A 267 -14.77 15.02 -11.34
C ILE A 267 -15.64 14.33 -12.40
N GLN A 268 -15.65 14.84 -13.63
CA GLN A 268 -16.44 14.26 -14.73
C GLN A 268 -15.96 12.88 -15.16
N GLN A 269 -14.68 12.58 -14.99
CA GLN A 269 -14.07 11.30 -15.36
C GLN A 269 -14.04 10.29 -14.21
N ALA A 270 -14.28 10.72 -12.97
CA ALA A 270 -14.25 9.86 -11.80
C ALA A 270 -15.47 8.93 -11.79
N ASP A 271 -15.27 7.71 -11.25
CA ASP A 271 -16.39 6.84 -10.91
C ASP A 271 -17.26 7.53 -9.83
N PRO A 272 -18.57 7.68 -10.06
CA PRO A 272 -19.49 8.26 -9.08
C PRO A 272 -19.46 7.57 -7.69
N GLU A 273 -19.09 6.30 -7.64
CA GLU A 273 -18.96 5.53 -6.41
C GLU A 273 -17.57 5.70 -5.74
N ASP A 274 -16.59 6.29 -6.42
CA ASP A 274 -15.27 6.57 -5.84
C ASP A 274 -15.28 7.83 -4.97
N GLY A 275 -15.89 7.70 -3.80
CA GLY A 275 -15.97 8.80 -2.83
C GLY A 275 -14.60 9.28 -2.34
N ALA A 276 -13.54 8.49 -2.47
CA ALA A 276 -12.19 8.90 -2.08
C ALA A 276 -11.60 9.90 -3.09
N VAL A 277 -11.75 9.63 -4.38
CA VAL A 277 -11.32 10.54 -5.45
C VAL A 277 -12.19 11.79 -5.45
N LEU A 278 -13.52 11.63 -5.37
CA LEU A 278 -14.46 12.75 -5.40
C LEU A 278 -14.29 13.67 -4.19
N GLY A 279 -14.08 13.14 -2.99
CA GLY A 279 -13.81 13.96 -1.80
C GLY A 279 -12.56 14.82 -1.95
N ARG A 280 -11.47 14.25 -2.47
CA ARG A 280 -10.25 15.02 -2.79
C ARG A 280 -10.47 16.07 -3.88
N ALA A 281 -11.23 15.71 -4.92
CA ALA A 281 -11.51 16.61 -6.02
C ALA A 281 -12.36 17.81 -5.55
N TYR A 282 -13.40 17.59 -4.76
CA TYR A 282 -14.22 18.68 -4.22
C TYR A 282 -13.44 19.57 -3.23
N ASN A 283 -12.50 19.03 -2.43
CA ASN A 283 -11.58 19.85 -1.63
C ASN A 283 -10.70 20.72 -2.51
N ALA A 284 -10.08 20.16 -3.56
CA ALA A 284 -9.28 20.92 -4.50
C ALA A 284 -10.11 21.99 -5.26
N LEU A 285 -11.38 21.67 -5.60
CA LEU A 285 -12.29 22.61 -6.23
C LEU A 285 -12.62 23.78 -5.27
N GLY A 286 -12.88 23.48 -4.01
CA GLY A 286 -13.11 24.50 -2.98
C GLY A 286 -11.90 25.40 -2.79
N GLU A 287 -10.69 24.88 -2.78
CA GLU A 287 -9.45 25.68 -2.74
C GLU A 287 -9.28 26.56 -3.99
N ALA A 288 -9.57 26.03 -5.18
CA ALA A 288 -9.52 26.80 -6.43
C ALA A 288 -10.52 27.96 -6.41
N TYR A 289 -11.75 27.72 -5.95
CA TYR A 289 -12.74 28.78 -5.80
C TYR A 289 -12.36 29.81 -4.72
N ARG A 290 -11.75 29.39 -3.61
CA ARG A 290 -11.23 30.35 -2.59
C ARG A 290 -10.17 31.27 -3.13
N ALA A 291 -9.37 30.82 -4.13
CA ALA A 291 -8.37 31.65 -4.80
C ALA A 291 -8.98 32.59 -5.85
N ALA A 292 -10.19 32.34 -6.30
CA ALA A 292 -10.90 33.18 -7.29
C ALA A 292 -11.73 34.24 -6.58
N ALA A 293 -11.59 35.49 -7.01
CA ALA A 293 -12.36 36.60 -6.41
C ALA A 293 -13.87 36.44 -6.62
N GLY A 294 -14.65 36.60 -5.55
CA GLY A 294 -16.13 36.53 -5.61
C GLY A 294 -16.70 35.13 -5.73
N LYS A 295 -15.89 34.09 -5.47
CA LYS A 295 -16.28 32.67 -5.54
C LYS A 295 -16.38 32.00 -4.15
N GLU A 296 -16.49 32.77 -3.09
CA GLU A 296 -16.53 32.25 -1.71
C GLU A 296 -17.72 31.31 -1.49
N GLN A 297 -18.87 31.58 -2.14
CA GLN A 297 -20.05 30.73 -2.05
C GLN A 297 -19.87 29.42 -2.82
N ASP A 298 -19.23 29.45 -3.98
CA ASP A 298 -18.90 28.23 -4.74
C ASP A 298 -17.89 27.37 -3.95
N ALA A 299 -16.91 27.99 -3.27
CA ALA A 299 -15.98 27.29 -2.41
C ALA A 299 -16.70 26.62 -1.23
N LEU A 300 -17.63 27.33 -0.57
CA LEU A 300 -18.43 26.80 0.52
C LEU A 300 -19.23 25.56 0.08
N ILE A 301 -19.87 25.61 -1.09
CA ILE A 301 -20.63 24.47 -1.63
C ILE A 301 -19.72 23.29 -1.91
N ALA A 302 -18.53 23.52 -2.45
CA ALA A 302 -17.58 22.43 -2.72
C ALA A 302 -17.15 21.71 -1.43
N PHE A 303 -16.79 22.43 -0.37
CA PHE A 303 -16.42 21.82 0.91
C PHE A 303 -17.62 21.17 1.62
N LEU A 304 -18.82 21.75 1.54
CA LEU A 304 -20.05 21.13 2.04
C LEU A 304 -20.38 19.83 1.31
N THR A 305 -20.05 19.73 0.02
CA THR A 305 -20.23 18.48 -0.73
C THR A 305 -19.37 17.37 -0.14
N VAL A 306 -18.15 17.67 0.31
CA VAL A 306 -17.31 16.69 1.01
C VAL A 306 -17.90 16.33 2.36
N ASP A 307 -18.27 17.33 3.17
CA ASP A 307 -18.81 17.13 4.52
C ASP A 307 -20.10 16.28 4.51
N LEU A 308 -21.01 16.52 3.56
CA LEU A 308 -22.33 15.88 3.54
C LEU A 308 -22.39 14.60 2.70
N VAL A 309 -21.56 14.48 1.66
CA VAL A 309 -21.66 13.38 0.67
C VAL A 309 -20.44 12.47 0.67
N TYR A 310 -19.23 13.06 0.74
CA TYR A 310 -17.97 12.30 0.59
C TYR A 310 -17.13 12.24 1.87
N ASN A 311 -17.77 12.18 3.03
CA ASN A 311 -17.15 12.23 4.36
C ASN A 311 -16.56 10.90 4.88
N LYS A 312 -16.61 9.82 4.08
CA LYS A 312 -16.15 8.49 4.50
C LYS A 312 -14.61 8.38 4.65
N VAL A 313 -13.86 9.26 3.96
CA VAL A 313 -12.40 9.30 4.06
C VAL A 313 -12.00 10.34 5.11
N PRO A 314 -11.46 9.93 6.26
CA PRO A 314 -11.19 10.84 7.39
C PRO A 314 -10.34 12.06 7.02
N GLU A 315 -9.30 11.88 6.20
CA GLU A 315 -8.41 12.97 5.79
C GLU A 315 -9.14 14.01 4.94
N ASN A 316 -9.93 13.56 3.96
CA ASN A 316 -10.71 14.47 3.10
C ASN A 316 -11.76 15.23 3.90
N HIS A 317 -12.43 14.56 4.83
CA HIS A 317 -13.47 15.19 5.67
C HIS A 317 -12.85 16.21 6.64
N ALA A 318 -11.73 15.86 7.29
CA ALA A 318 -11.00 16.78 8.16
C ALA A 318 -10.53 18.05 7.41
N GLU A 319 -10.06 17.90 6.18
CA GLU A 319 -9.68 19.01 5.30
C GLU A 319 -10.89 19.92 4.99
N ALA A 320 -12.01 19.33 4.61
CA ALA A 320 -13.23 20.09 4.33
C ALA A 320 -13.72 20.87 5.55
N LEU A 321 -13.78 20.22 6.71
CA LEU A 321 -14.18 20.87 7.97
C LEU A 321 -13.27 22.05 8.33
N TYR A 322 -11.96 21.89 8.18
CA TYR A 322 -11.01 22.99 8.39
C TYR A 322 -11.33 24.19 7.49
N ASN A 323 -11.52 23.95 6.20
CA ASN A 323 -11.82 25.00 5.23
C ASN A 323 -13.20 25.63 5.46
N LEU A 324 -14.19 24.86 5.89
CA LEU A 324 -15.50 25.38 6.29
C LEU A 324 -15.40 26.30 7.51
N VAL A 325 -14.61 25.97 8.53
CA VAL A 325 -14.33 26.85 9.66
C VAL A 325 -13.77 28.17 9.18
N GLU A 326 -12.74 28.15 8.34
CA GLU A 326 -12.08 29.35 7.80
C GLU A 326 -13.05 30.25 7.01
N LEU A 327 -13.95 29.65 6.20
CA LEU A 327 -14.93 30.39 5.40
C LEU A 327 -16.04 30.97 6.26
N TRP A 328 -16.59 30.22 7.24
CA TRP A 328 -17.66 30.70 8.11
C TRP A 328 -17.19 31.74 9.11
N ASP A 329 -15.95 31.67 9.60
CA ASP A 329 -15.35 32.71 10.42
C ASP A 329 -15.28 34.05 9.65
N LYS A 330 -14.91 34.03 8.37
CA LYS A 330 -14.88 35.21 7.50
C LYS A 330 -16.28 35.69 7.08
N GLY A 331 -17.20 34.75 6.88
CA GLY A 331 -18.58 35.00 6.42
C GLY A 331 -19.56 35.36 7.53
N ALA A 332 -19.10 35.64 8.76
CA ALA A 332 -19.92 35.99 9.91
C ALA A 332 -21.00 34.93 10.26
N SER A 333 -20.68 33.65 10.16
CA SER A 333 -21.52 32.52 10.55
C SER A 333 -20.92 31.75 11.74
N PRO A 334 -20.83 32.35 12.93
CA PRO A 334 -20.05 31.82 14.05
C PRO A 334 -20.62 30.51 14.64
N GLU A 335 -21.90 30.24 14.47
CA GLU A 335 -22.50 28.99 14.92
C GLU A 335 -22.04 27.80 14.08
N ARG A 336 -22.11 27.94 12.76
CA ARG A 336 -21.65 26.91 11.82
C ARG A 336 -20.14 26.67 11.94
N SER A 337 -19.37 27.73 12.11
CA SER A 337 -17.93 27.62 12.38
C SER A 337 -17.65 26.82 13.65
N ARG A 338 -18.38 27.05 14.73
CA ARG A 338 -18.24 26.30 15.99
C ARG A 338 -18.61 24.82 15.83
N GLU A 339 -19.66 24.50 15.10
CA GLU A 339 -20.08 23.13 14.84
C GLU A 339 -19.03 22.36 14.04
N ALA A 340 -18.53 22.93 12.92
CA ALA A 340 -17.49 22.31 12.11
C ALA A 340 -16.18 22.13 12.89
N ARG A 341 -15.82 23.13 13.71
CA ARG A 341 -14.65 23.07 14.61
C ARG A 341 -14.80 21.93 15.63
N ALA A 342 -15.94 21.84 16.30
CA ALA A 342 -16.22 20.78 17.27
C ALA A 342 -16.14 19.40 16.62
N THR A 343 -16.69 19.24 15.42
CA THR A 343 -16.61 17.99 14.66
C THR A 343 -15.17 17.65 14.30
N LEU A 344 -14.37 18.61 13.81
CA LEU A 344 -12.97 18.42 13.46
C LEU A 344 -12.13 18.00 14.69
N GLU A 345 -12.29 18.71 15.81
CA GLU A 345 -11.54 18.46 17.04
C GLU A 345 -11.94 17.13 17.71
N SER A 346 -13.22 16.74 17.67
CA SER A 346 -13.70 15.50 18.30
C SER A 346 -13.46 14.26 17.45
N SER A 347 -13.71 14.34 16.14
CA SER A 347 -13.61 13.19 15.25
C SER A 347 -12.20 12.97 14.70
N TYR A 348 -11.39 14.04 14.59
CA TYR A 348 -10.06 14.00 13.98
C TYR A 348 -8.98 14.72 14.80
N PRO A 349 -8.84 14.46 16.11
CA PRO A 349 -7.95 15.23 17.01
C PRO A 349 -6.47 15.15 16.62
N GLY A 350 -6.06 14.05 15.98
CA GLY A 350 -4.68 13.83 15.52
C GLY A 350 -4.36 14.34 14.13
N SER A 351 -5.36 14.80 13.37
CA SER A 351 -5.17 15.23 11.99
C SER A 351 -4.31 16.49 11.88
N GLN A 352 -3.63 16.64 10.75
CA GLN A 352 -2.91 17.89 10.45
C GLN A 352 -3.85 19.11 10.44
N TRP A 353 -5.09 18.94 10.06
CA TRP A 353 -6.09 19.98 9.97
C TRP A 353 -6.53 20.48 11.36
N SER A 354 -6.72 19.57 12.31
CA SER A 354 -6.98 19.93 13.70
C SER A 354 -5.78 20.64 14.33
N LYS A 355 -4.56 20.19 14.02
CA LYS A 355 -3.33 20.86 14.47
C LYS A 355 -3.17 22.25 13.86
N LYS A 356 -3.45 22.43 12.56
CA LYS A 356 -3.46 23.77 11.92
C LYS A 356 -4.45 24.73 12.57
N LEU A 357 -5.65 24.21 12.87
CA LEU A 357 -6.70 25.01 13.53
C LEU A 357 -6.31 25.49 14.93
N THR A 358 -5.57 24.67 15.68
CA THR A 358 -5.07 25.03 17.02
C THR A 358 -3.85 25.93 16.97
N ALA A 359 -2.95 25.74 15.99
CA ALA A 359 -1.75 26.57 15.82
C ALA A 359 -2.07 28.00 15.36
N GLY A 360 -3.19 28.21 14.66
CA GLY A 360 -3.65 29.52 14.22
C GLY A 360 -4.45 30.32 15.26
N LYS A 361 -4.60 29.81 16.50
CA LYS A 361 -5.17 30.60 17.60
C LYS A 361 -4.10 31.56 18.14
N PRO A 362 -4.36 32.90 18.16
CA PRO A 362 -3.46 33.88 18.76
C PRO A 362 -3.29 33.69 20.27
#